data_7c6d9299bf8801319cdf38391f660ac8
#
_entry.id   7c6d9299bf8801319cdf38391f660ac8
#
_cell.length_a   1.000
_cell.length_b   1.000
_cell.length_c   1.000
_cell.angle_alpha   90.00
_cell.angle_beta   90.00
_cell.angle_gamma   90.00
#
_symmetry.space_group_name_H-M   'P 1'
#
loop_
_entity.id
_entity.type
_entity.pdbx_description
1 polymer ?
#
loop_
_entity_poly.entity_id
_entity_poly.type
_entity_poly.pdbx_seq_one_letter_code
_entity_poly.pdbx_strand_id
1 'polypeptide(L)'
;MQMTFNRILIATAIAWQMALPVQAQAQSASLPAGSVATVNSTPITDAEVNAVLQASKQPDTPQIRQAIKNQLIAHVLIQQAAEKAKYGGKPEVQAAMQVAKANAEAQLYLKDNIKPAPVTDAQVKARYDEIVGSLGKEEVKPRIIVVKDAATAATVLAQLKAGQTFEALARQYSQAPTAGAGGELPWVSFKMPLVEGNTQGLPLPVAQAMTKLPAGGVTADSIPLGNGARAIVKIDAKRPTQVPAYDTAQSTIRQQLQALAFEKATAELVGGLLKDAKIEQQ
;
A
#
# COMPACT_ATOMS: atom_id res chain seq x y z
N MET A 1 5.39 -8.57 11.92
CA MET A 1 6.76 -8.04 12.03
C MET A 1 7.32 -8.00 10.61
N GLN A 2 7.03 -6.89 9.90
CA GLN A 2 7.39 -6.70 8.49
C GLN A 2 8.83 -6.20 8.44
N MET A 3 9.74 -7.06 8.02
CA MET A 3 11.09 -6.64 7.61
C MET A 3 11.03 -6.24 6.13
N THR A 4 10.92 -4.96 5.90
CA THR A 4 11.14 -4.34 4.60
C THR A 4 12.65 -4.26 4.34
N PHE A 5 13.20 -5.31 3.75
CA PHE A 5 14.54 -5.26 3.15
C PHE A 5 14.38 -5.02 1.65
N ASN A 6 14.35 -3.79 1.24
CA ASN A 6 14.83 -3.37 -0.08
C ASN A 6 14.83 -1.85 -0.23
N ARG A 7 15.76 -1.19 0.43
CA ARG A 7 16.18 0.16 0.05
C ARG A 7 17.68 0.25 0.28
N ILE A 8 18.45 -0.11 -0.73
CA ILE A 8 19.81 0.37 -0.84
C ILE A 8 19.70 1.85 -1.21
N LEU A 9 19.61 2.67 -0.18
CA LEU A 9 19.86 4.10 -0.27
C LEU A 9 21.37 4.29 -0.44
N ILE A 10 21.81 4.46 -1.69
CA ILE A 10 23.10 5.10 -1.97
C ILE A 10 22.84 6.60 -1.97
N ALA A 11 22.85 7.17 -0.77
CA ALA A 11 22.92 8.60 -0.56
C ALA A 11 24.05 8.87 0.42
N THR A 12 25.29 8.86 -0.07
CA THR A 12 26.40 9.55 0.55
C THR A 12 27.27 10.15 -0.54
N ALA A 13 27.04 11.42 -0.78
CA ALA A 13 27.97 12.27 -1.50
C ALA A 13 29.23 12.43 -0.65
N ILE A 14 30.28 11.65 -0.90
CA ILE A 14 31.61 11.93 -0.41
C ILE A 14 32.34 12.59 -1.55
N ALA A 15 32.47 13.91 -1.43
CA ALA A 15 33.36 14.70 -2.25
C ALA A 15 34.82 14.35 -1.91
N TRP A 16 35.41 13.44 -2.67
CA TRP A 16 36.84 13.26 -2.70
C TRP A 16 37.40 13.95 -3.95
N GLN A 17 37.81 15.17 -3.80
CA GLN A 17 38.73 15.80 -4.75
C GLN A 17 40.12 15.25 -4.51
N MET A 18 40.51 14.24 -5.26
CA MET A 18 41.92 13.92 -5.47
C MET A 18 42.25 14.14 -6.94
N ALA A 19 42.89 15.26 -7.22
CA ALA A 19 43.53 15.51 -8.47
C ALA A 19 44.81 14.65 -8.55
N LEU A 20 44.79 13.59 -9.34
CA LEU A 20 45.98 12.90 -9.80
C LEU A 20 46.11 13.14 -11.31
N PRO A 21 47.24 13.62 -11.80
CA PRO A 21 47.48 13.67 -13.24
C PRO A 21 47.84 12.27 -13.72
N VAL A 22 46.84 11.53 -14.19
CA VAL A 22 47.10 10.33 -14.98
C VAL A 22 47.20 10.76 -16.45
N GLN A 23 48.37 10.90 -16.95
CA GLN A 23 48.64 10.86 -18.39
C GLN A 23 48.47 9.41 -18.86
N ALA A 24 47.26 9.00 -19.10
CA ALA A 24 46.93 7.81 -19.84
C ALA A 24 46.96 8.21 -21.33
N GLN A 25 47.93 7.73 -22.09
CA GLN A 25 47.87 7.71 -23.55
C GLN A 25 46.62 6.90 -23.95
N ALA A 26 45.63 7.62 -24.39
CA ALA A 26 44.39 7.02 -24.91
C ALA A 26 44.72 6.45 -26.29
N GLN A 27 45.07 5.15 -26.34
CA GLN A 27 44.78 4.37 -27.52
C GLN A 27 43.27 4.35 -27.70
N SER A 28 42.80 4.94 -28.79
CA SER A 28 41.40 4.93 -29.18
C SER A 28 41.00 3.50 -29.62
N ALA A 29 40.93 2.59 -28.65
CA ALA A 29 40.21 1.33 -28.85
C ALA A 29 38.74 1.68 -28.99
N SER A 30 38.16 1.43 -30.15
CA SER A 30 36.70 1.62 -30.34
C SER A 30 35.94 0.82 -29.30
N LEU A 31 35.14 1.49 -28.51
CA LEU A 31 34.28 0.83 -27.52
C LEU A 31 33.38 -0.19 -28.22
N PRO A 32 33.07 -1.33 -27.60
CA PRO A 32 32.09 -2.26 -28.11
C PRO A 32 30.76 -1.54 -28.41
N ALA A 33 30.05 -1.99 -29.43
CA ALA A 33 28.79 -1.36 -29.84
C ALA A 33 27.82 -1.25 -28.65
N GLY A 34 27.24 -0.06 -28.43
CA GLY A 34 26.32 0.21 -27.32
C GLY A 34 26.99 0.40 -25.96
N SER A 35 28.35 0.46 -25.90
CA SER A 35 29.07 0.72 -24.65
C SER A 35 29.46 2.19 -24.52
N VAL A 36 29.32 2.74 -23.31
CA VAL A 36 29.71 4.11 -22.94
C VAL A 36 31.07 4.19 -22.23
N ALA A 37 31.58 3.04 -21.76
CA ALA A 37 32.90 2.86 -21.18
C ALA A 37 33.31 1.39 -21.17
N THR A 38 34.59 1.11 -20.88
CA THR A 38 35.09 -0.23 -20.54
C THR A 38 35.97 -0.15 -19.30
N VAL A 39 35.89 -1.15 -18.45
CA VAL A 39 36.71 -1.30 -17.23
C VAL A 39 37.37 -2.65 -17.24
N ASN A 40 38.69 -2.72 -17.48
CA ASN A 40 39.42 -3.99 -17.62
C ASN A 40 38.67 -4.99 -18.59
N SER A 41 38.30 -4.50 -19.77
CA SER A 41 37.56 -5.22 -20.81
C SER A 41 36.08 -5.51 -20.48
N THR A 42 35.58 -5.18 -19.31
CA THR A 42 34.15 -5.26 -18.97
C THR A 42 33.44 -4.03 -19.52
N PRO A 43 32.49 -4.16 -20.46
CA PRO A 43 31.77 -3.03 -21.01
C PRO A 43 30.75 -2.48 -20.02
N ILE A 44 30.58 -1.17 -19.99
CA ILE A 44 29.46 -0.47 -19.37
C ILE A 44 28.62 0.05 -20.52
N THR A 45 27.37 -0.37 -20.55
CA THR A 45 26.47 -0.10 -21.68
C THR A 45 25.61 1.15 -21.44
N ASP A 46 25.12 1.76 -22.53
CA ASP A 46 24.13 2.83 -22.44
C ASP A 46 22.80 2.33 -21.83
N ALA A 47 22.47 1.06 -22.03
CA ALA A 47 21.30 0.43 -21.41
C ALA A 47 21.39 0.42 -19.88
N GLU A 48 22.56 0.15 -19.30
CA GLU A 48 22.80 0.19 -17.85
C GLU A 48 22.66 1.62 -17.31
N VAL A 49 23.23 2.60 -18.03
CA VAL A 49 23.06 4.02 -17.67
C VAL A 49 21.60 4.42 -17.68
N ASN A 50 20.85 4.03 -18.72
CA ASN A 50 19.41 4.30 -18.83
C ASN A 50 18.59 3.60 -17.73
N ALA A 51 18.91 2.37 -17.37
CA ALA A 51 18.26 1.64 -16.29
C ALA A 51 18.43 2.33 -14.93
N VAL A 52 19.64 2.80 -14.61
CA VAL A 52 19.92 3.56 -13.38
C VAL A 52 19.21 4.91 -13.40
N LEU A 53 19.21 5.61 -14.53
CA LEU A 53 18.52 6.88 -14.69
C LEU A 53 17.00 6.74 -14.42
N GLN A 54 16.36 5.75 -15.03
CA GLN A 54 14.94 5.47 -14.82
C GLN A 54 14.63 5.10 -13.37
N ALA A 55 15.47 4.25 -12.75
CA ALA A 55 15.28 3.83 -11.36
C ALA A 55 15.43 5.00 -10.36
N SER A 56 16.35 5.94 -10.64
CA SER A 56 16.59 7.10 -9.78
C SER A 56 15.56 8.22 -9.93
N LYS A 57 14.74 8.20 -10.98
CA LYS A 57 13.79 9.27 -11.33
C LYS A 57 14.41 10.65 -11.46
N GLN A 58 15.71 10.71 -11.79
CA GLN A 58 16.41 11.96 -12.00
C GLN A 58 16.20 12.46 -13.44
N PRO A 59 16.33 13.79 -13.68
CA PRO A 59 16.24 14.34 -15.01
C PRO A 59 17.40 13.84 -15.89
N ASP A 60 17.11 13.52 -17.14
CA ASP A 60 18.11 13.10 -18.11
C ASP A 60 18.94 14.29 -18.60
N THR A 61 20.10 14.47 -17.99
CA THR A 61 21.07 15.50 -18.36
C THR A 61 22.46 14.90 -18.58
N PRO A 62 23.33 15.53 -19.39
CA PRO A 62 24.70 15.05 -19.60
C PRO A 62 25.48 14.91 -18.30
N GLN A 63 25.27 15.79 -17.33
CA GLN A 63 25.94 15.76 -16.02
C GLN A 63 25.50 14.54 -15.21
N ILE A 64 24.19 14.22 -15.19
CA ILE A 64 23.66 13.07 -14.47
C ILE A 64 24.10 11.77 -15.15
N ARG A 65 24.04 11.70 -16.48
CA ARG A 65 24.57 10.55 -17.22
C ARG A 65 26.04 10.31 -16.92
N GLN A 66 26.87 11.38 -16.87
CA GLN A 66 28.30 11.26 -16.52
C GLN A 66 28.48 10.77 -15.07
N ALA A 67 27.71 11.27 -14.11
CA ALA A 67 27.74 10.82 -12.73
C ALA A 67 27.37 9.33 -12.59
N ILE A 68 26.32 8.89 -13.27
CA ILE A 68 25.89 7.48 -13.33
C ILE A 68 27.00 6.62 -13.95
N LYS A 69 27.60 7.05 -15.06
CA LYS A 69 28.72 6.35 -15.69
C LYS A 69 29.89 6.17 -14.71
N ASN A 70 30.27 7.21 -13.99
CA ASN A 70 31.34 7.13 -13.00
C ASN A 70 30.98 6.18 -11.85
N GLN A 71 29.73 6.18 -11.40
CA GLN A 71 29.24 5.24 -10.39
C GLN A 71 29.31 3.79 -10.88
N LEU A 72 28.90 3.51 -12.13
CA LEU A 72 28.98 2.19 -12.72
C LEU A 72 30.44 1.71 -12.87
N ILE A 73 31.35 2.60 -13.28
CA ILE A 73 32.80 2.32 -13.31
C ILE A 73 33.31 1.91 -11.92
N ALA A 74 33.00 2.69 -10.90
CA ALA A 74 33.40 2.38 -9.53
C ALA A 74 32.80 1.03 -9.06
N HIS A 75 31.53 0.76 -9.39
CA HIS A 75 30.87 -0.51 -9.06
C HIS A 75 31.59 -1.71 -9.68
N VAL A 76 31.91 -1.65 -10.97
CA VAL A 76 32.65 -2.71 -11.69
C VAL A 76 34.03 -2.93 -11.08
N LEU A 77 34.76 -1.87 -10.74
CA LEU A 77 36.08 -1.99 -10.09
C LEU A 77 35.98 -2.67 -8.71
N ILE A 78 35.00 -2.31 -7.91
CA ILE A 78 34.75 -2.93 -6.59
C ILE A 78 34.37 -4.41 -6.75
N GLN A 79 33.51 -4.72 -7.71
CA GLN A 79 33.13 -6.10 -8.01
C GLN A 79 34.33 -6.95 -8.42
N GLN A 80 35.16 -6.48 -9.35
CA GLN A 80 36.36 -7.18 -9.78
C GLN A 80 37.37 -7.37 -8.62
N ALA A 81 37.51 -6.37 -7.73
CA ALA A 81 38.33 -6.49 -6.54
C ALA A 81 37.80 -7.57 -5.58
N ALA A 82 36.50 -7.59 -5.36
CA ALA A 82 35.83 -8.59 -4.53
C ALA A 82 35.97 -10.02 -5.11
N GLU A 83 35.81 -10.17 -6.42
CA GLU A 83 36.02 -11.44 -7.11
C GLU A 83 37.47 -11.92 -6.97
N LYS A 84 38.46 -11.05 -7.22
CA LYS A 84 39.88 -11.35 -7.04
C LYS A 84 40.21 -11.75 -5.60
N ALA A 85 39.56 -11.13 -4.63
CA ALA A 85 39.70 -11.43 -3.21
C ALA A 85 38.81 -12.60 -2.74
N LYS A 86 38.11 -13.30 -3.66
CA LYS A 86 37.28 -14.49 -3.42
C LYS A 86 36.14 -14.25 -2.41
N TYR A 87 35.56 -13.04 -2.40
CA TYR A 87 34.45 -12.71 -1.52
C TYR A 87 33.20 -13.58 -1.78
N GLY A 88 33.02 -14.05 -3.02
CA GLY A 88 31.93 -14.97 -3.35
C GLY A 88 31.91 -16.26 -2.54
N GLY A 89 33.07 -16.71 -2.04
CA GLY A 89 33.17 -17.90 -1.17
C GLY A 89 32.93 -17.66 0.32
N LYS A 90 32.74 -16.39 0.74
CA LYS A 90 32.47 -16.06 2.13
C LYS A 90 31.09 -16.54 2.58
N PRO A 91 30.96 -17.09 3.82
CA PRO A 91 29.68 -17.61 4.32
C PRO A 91 28.54 -16.60 4.24
N GLU A 92 28.79 -15.32 4.52
CA GLU A 92 27.80 -14.25 4.48
C GLU A 92 27.26 -14.01 3.05
N VAL A 93 28.15 -14.07 2.05
CA VAL A 93 27.79 -13.92 0.64
C VAL A 93 26.99 -15.13 0.17
N GLN A 94 27.44 -16.34 0.52
CA GLN A 94 26.73 -17.58 0.20
C GLN A 94 25.33 -17.60 0.81
N ALA A 95 25.18 -17.22 2.09
CA ALA A 95 23.88 -17.10 2.73
C ALA A 95 22.97 -16.09 2.04
N ALA A 96 23.48 -14.91 1.68
CA ALA A 96 22.73 -13.89 0.96
C ALA A 96 22.28 -14.38 -0.44
N MET A 97 23.15 -15.08 -1.15
CA MET A 97 22.81 -15.68 -2.47
C MET A 97 21.73 -16.75 -2.34
N GLN A 98 21.78 -17.62 -1.32
CA GLN A 98 20.73 -18.63 -1.10
C GLN A 98 19.38 -18.00 -0.81
N VAL A 99 19.34 -16.97 0.04
CA VAL A 99 18.10 -16.22 0.32
C VAL A 99 17.57 -15.54 -0.94
N ALA A 100 18.43 -14.88 -1.71
CA ALA A 100 18.05 -14.21 -2.94
C ALA A 100 17.50 -15.20 -3.97
N LYS A 101 18.16 -16.36 -4.13
CA LYS A 101 17.71 -17.44 -5.00
C LYS A 101 16.33 -17.96 -4.58
N ALA A 102 16.16 -18.33 -3.31
CA ALA A 102 14.90 -18.85 -2.79
C ALA A 102 13.74 -17.85 -3.00
N ASN A 103 13.98 -16.56 -2.74
CA ASN A 103 13.00 -15.53 -2.98
C ASN A 103 12.64 -15.37 -4.47
N ALA A 104 13.62 -15.41 -5.35
CA ALA A 104 13.40 -15.32 -6.79
C ALA A 104 12.60 -16.53 -7.31
N GLU A 105 12.96 -17.74 -6.88
CA GLU A 105 12.25 -18.97 -7.21
C GLU A 105 10.80 -18.93 -6.71
N ALA A 106 10.58 -18.52 -5.47
CA ALA A 106 9.24 -18.39 -4.90
C ALA A 106 8.38 -17.35 -5.66
N GLN A 107 8.94 -16.18 -5.95
CA GLN A 107 8.24 -15.14 -6.71
C GLN A 107 7.86 -15.61 -8.12
N LEU A 108 8.80 -16.27 -8.82
CA LEU A 108 8.54 -16.77 -10.15
C LEU A 108 7.49 -17.90 -10.10
N TYR A 109 7.60 -18.82 -9.16
CA TYR A 109 6.62 -19.88 -8.96
C TYR A 109 5.21 -19.33 -8.72
N LEU A 110 5.06 -18.35 -7.82
CA LEU A 110 3.77 -17.69 -7.56
C LEU A 110 3.23 -17.02 -8.82
N LYS A 111 4.06 -16.26 -9.54
CA LYS A 111 3.69 -15.60 -10.80
C LYS A 111 3.17 -16.58 -11.84
N ASP A 112 3.83 -17.74 -11.97
CA ASP A 112 3.51 -18.71 -13.00
C ASP A 112 2.32 -19.61 -12.63
N ASN A 113 2.03 -19.77 -11.34
CA ASN A 113 1.02 -20.71 -10.84
C ASN A 113 -0.23 -20.03 -10.27
N ILE A 114 -0.21 -18.76 -9.89
CA ILE A 114 -1.43 -18.04 -9.53
C ILE A 114 -2.22 -17.76 -10.82
N LYS A 115 -3.38 -18.40 -10.94
CA LYS A 115 -4.27 -18.28 -12.11
C LYS A 115 -5.63 -17.71 -11.66
N PRO A 116 -5.74 -16.40 -11.46
CA PRO A 116 -7.00 -15.81 -11.07
C PRO A 116 -8.05 -15.99 -12.16
N ALA A 117 -9.27 -16.32 -11.76
CA ALA A 117 -10.37 -16.39 -12.70
C ALA A 117 -10.59 -15.02 -13.37
N PRO A 118 -10.84 -14.98 -14.69
CA PRO A 118 -11.10 -13.73 -15.39
C PRO A 118 -12.39 -13.09 -14.87
N VAL A 119 -12.34 -11.78 -14.64
CA VAL A 119 -13.51 -10.99 -14.23
C VAL A 119 -14.29 -10.58 -15.49
N THR A 120 -15.53 -11.06 -15.61
CA THR A 120 -16.41 -10.75 -16.73
C THR A 120 -17.18 -9.44 -16.54
N ASP A 121 -17.66 -8.86 -17.64
CA ASP A 121 -18.52 -7.66 -17.60
C ASP A 121 -19.83 -7.93 -16.85
N ALA A 122 -20.36 -9.14 -16.97
CA ALA A 122 -21.56 -9.56 -16.23
C ALA A 122 -21.33 -9.52 -14.70
N GLN A 123 -20.16 -9.95 -14.23
CA GLN A 123 -19.81 -9.88 -12.80
C GLN A 123 -19.65 -8.44 -12.32
N VAL A 124 -19.04 -7.59 -13.13
CA VAL A 124 -18.90 -6.15 -12.83
C VAL A 124 -20.27 -5.51 -12.74
N LYS A 125 -21.17 -5.79 -13.70
CA LYS A 125 -22.53 -5.25 -13.70
C LYS A 125 -23.34 -5.78 -12.50
N ALA A 126 -23.26 -7.07 -12.21
CA ALA A 126 -23.95 -7.67 -11.06
C ALA A 126 -23.48 -7.03 -9.74
N ARG A 127 -22.16 -6.80 -9.59
CA ARG A 127 -21.61 -6.14 -8.41
C ARG A 127 -22.06 -4.67 -8.30
N TYR A 128 -22.10 -3.96 -9.41
CA TYR A 128 -22.65 -2.61 -9.45
C TYR A 128 -24.11 -2.59 -9.01
N ASP A 129 -24.95 -3.49 -9.57
CA ASP A 129 -26.37 -3.57 -9.24
C ASP A 129 -26.60 -3.95 -7.77
N GLU A 130 -25.76 -4.81 -7.20
CA GLU A 130 -25.75 -5.14 -5.78
C GLU A 130 -25.45 -3.90 -4.92
N ILE A 131 -24.39 -3.15 -5.26
CA ILE A 131 -24.02 -1.92 -4.56
C ILE A 131 -25.18 -0.92 -4.62
N VAL A 132 -25.70 -0.63 -5.81
CA VAL A 132 -26.82 0.30 -6.01
C VAL A 132 -28.07 -0.20 -5.26
N GLY A 133 -28.33 -1.50 -5.34
CA GLY A 133 -29.46 -2.14 -4.65
C GLY A 133 -29.37 -2.12 -3.12
N SER A 134 -28.17 -1.90 -2.57
CA SER A 134 -27.93 -1.75 -1.12
C SER A 134 -28.09 -0.31 -0.61
N LEU A 135 -28.17 0.66 -1.52
CA LEU A 135 -28.30 2.06 -1.16
C LEU A 135 -29.74 2.41 -0.76
N GLY A 136 -29.85 3.33 0.19
CA GLY A 136 -31.13 3.94 0.57
C GLY A 136 -31.46 5.14 -0.29
N LYS A 137 -32.58 5.79 0.01
CA LYS A 137 -33.01 7.02 -0.66
C LYS A 137 -32.16 8.24 -0.31
N GLU A 138 -31.61 8.23 0.90
CA GLU A 138 -30.75 9.31 1.44
C GLU A 138 -29.40 8.77 1.83
N GLU A 139 -28.38 9.60 1.72
CA GLU A 139 -27.05 9.40 2.28
C GLU A 139 -26.74 10.44 3.31
N VAL A 140 -25.96 10.04 4.31
CA VAL A 140 -25.55 10.88 5.41
C VAL A 140 -24.03 11.03 5.45
N LYS A 141 -23.53 12.19 5.88
CA LYS A 141 -22.12 12.46 6.13
C LYS A 141 -21.89 12.37 7.65
N PRO A 142 -21.46 11.20 8.16
CA PRO A 142 -21.32 11.01 9.60
C PRO A 142 -19.91 11.31 10.09
N ARG A 143 -19.81 11.56 11.41
CA ARG A 143 -18.59 11.46 12.20
C ARG A 143 -18.80 10.46 13.32
N ILE A 144 -17.73 9.78 13.72
CA ILE A 144 -17.76 8.81 14.80
C ILE A 144 -16.61 9.03 15.80
N ILE A 145 -16.93 8.93 17.08
CA ILE A 145 -15.96 8.79 18.16
C ILE A 145 -16.16 7.39 18.74
N VAL A 146 -15.11 6.58 18.77
CA VAL A 146 -15.10 5.28 19.42
C VAL A 146 -14.18 5.35 20.62
N VAL A 147 -14.68 5.01 21.80
CA VAL A 147 -13.93 5.01 23.06
C VAL A 147 -13.97 3.64 23.72
N LYS A 148 -13.01 3.36 24.60
CA LYS A 148 -12.82 2.05 25.22
C LYS A 148 -13.89 1.65 26.22
N ASP A 149 -14.56 2.63 26.87
CA ASP A 149 -15.48 2.38 27.98
C ASP A 149 -16.58 3.46 28.12
N ALA A 150 -17.55 3.17 28.98
CA ALA A 150 -18.69 4.06 29.22
C ALA A 150 -18.32 5.35 29.97
N ALA A 151 -17.30 5.32 30.84
CA ALA A 151 -16.87 6.50 31.59
C ALA A 151 -16.25 7.54 30.66
N THR A 152 -15.37 7.10 29.76
CA THR A 152 -14.79 7.96 28.71
C THR A 152 -15.89 8.50 27.79
N ALA A 153 -16.87 7.67 27.40
CA ALA A 153 -17.99 8.12 26.58
C ALA A 153 -18.84 9.20 27.29
N ALA A 154 -19.11 9.05 28.59
CA ALA A 154 -19.80 10.04 29.37
C ALA A 154 -19.04 11.39 29.45
N THR A 155 -17.71 11.32 29.61
CA THR A 155 -16.83 12.49 29.56
C THR A 155 -16.93 13.22 28.21
N VAL A 156 -16.85 12.49 27.10
CA VAL A 156 -16.98 13.07 25.75
C VAL A 156 -18.36 13.72 25.56
N LEU A 157 -19.44 13.05 25.96
CA LEU A 157 -20.80 13.61 25.86
C LEU A 157 -20.97 14.85 26.70
N ALA A 158 -20.39 14.91 27.91
CA ALA A 158 -20.41 16.10 28.76
C ALA A 158 -19.66 17.27 28.11
N GLN A 159 -18.50 17.02 27.52
CA GLN A 159 -17.71 18.04 26.82
C GLN A 159 -18.40 18.55 25.54
N LEU A 160 -19.09 17.67 24.80
CA LEU A 160 -19.95 18.08 23.67
C LEU A 160 -21.08 19.00 24.11
N LYS A 161 -21.75 18.68 25.24
CA LYS A 161 -22.79 19.52 25.83
C LYS A 161 -22.23 20.87 26.33
N ALA A 162 -20.96 20.90 26.74
CA ALA A 162 -20.25 22.12 27.13
C ALA A 162 -19.75 22.95 25.94
N GLY A 163 -20.04 22.54 24.70
CA GLY A 163 -19.73 23.29 23.49
C GLY A 163 -18.38 22.97 22.84
N GLN A 164 -17.66 21.94 23.30
CA GLN A 164 -16.46 21.49 22.59
C GLN A 164 -16.84 20.84 21.24
N THR A 165 -15.98 21.02 20.25
CA THR A 165 -16.24 20.50 18.91
C THR A 165 -16.05 18.98 18.85
N PHE A 166 -16.91 18.33 18.08
CA PHE A 166 -16.84 16.88 17.87
C PHE A 166 -15.49 16.47 17.32
N GLU A 167 -14.93 17.26 16.40
CA GLU A 167 -13.64 17.04 15.75
C GLU A 167 -12.46 17.06 16.73
N ALA A 168 -12.47 18.01 17.69
CA ALA A 168 -11.44 18.08 18.73
C ALA A 168 -11.50 16.86 19.65
N LEU A 169 -12.71 16.50 20.08
CA LEU A 169 -12.93 15.34 20.95
C LEU A 169 -12.61 14.02 20.24
N ALA A 170 -12.91 13.92 18.94
CA ALA A 170 -12.51 12.75 18.15
C ALA A 170 -10.99 12.58 18.12
N ARG A 171 -10.22 13.66 17.89
CA ARG A 171 -8.75 13.60 17.91
C ARG A 171 -8.20 13.26 19.28
N GLN A 172 -8.87 13.70 20.34
CA GLN A 172 -8.39 13.51 21.72
C GLN A 172 -8.73 12.13 22.29
N TYR A 173 -9.93 11.62 22.04
CA TYR A 173 -10.47 10.45 22.74
C TYR A 173 -10.71 9.24 21.84
N SER A 174 -10.87 9.42 20.51
CA SER A 174 -11.31 8.34 19.64
C SER A 174 -10.19 7.33 19.37
N GLN A 175 -10.53 6.07 19.45
CA GLN A 175 -9.69 4.95 19.03
C GLN A 175 -9.97 4.52 17.57
N ALA A 176 -10.94 5.16 16.91
CA ALA A 176 -11.23 4.87 15.51
C ALA A 176 -10.07 5.31 14.59
N PRO A 177 -9.82 4.61 13.47
CA PRO A 177 -8.80 5.04 12.49
C PRO A 177 -8.99 6.47 11.97
N THR A 178 -10.22 6.97 12.00
CA THR A 178 -10.58 8.32 11.56
C THR A 178 -10.39 9.41 12.64
N ALA A 179 -9.85 9.08 13.81
CA ALA A 179 -9.63 10.02 14.90
C ALA A 179 -8.85 11.27 14.45
N GLY A 180 -7.74 11.10 13.71
CA GLY A 180 -6.93 12.20 13.18
C GLY A 180 -7.67 13.12 12.21
N ALA A 181 -8.67 12.61 11.50
CA ALA A 181 -9.57 13.36 10.62
C ALA A 181 -10.81 13.91 11.37
N GLY A 182 -10.78 13.97 12.71
CA GLY A 182 -11.91 14.43 13.51
C GLY A 182 -13.11 13.49 13.47
N GLY A 183 -12.87 12.20 13.30
CA GLY A 183 -13.90 11.16 13.26
C GLY A 183 -14.69 11.08 11.95
N GLU A 184 -14.29 11.80 10.90
CA GLU A 184 -15.03 11.88 9.65
C GLU A 184 -15.08 10.54 8.93
N LEU A 185 -16.27 10.17 8.45
CA LEU A 185 -16.51 9.02 7.59
C LEU A 185 -16.94 9.49 6.18
N PRO A 186 -16.80 8.66 5.16
CA PRO A 186 -17.38 8.96 3.85
C PRO A 186 -18.92 9.05 3.93
N TRP A 187 -19.54 9.54 2.86
CA TRP A 187 -20.99 9.46 2.71
C TRP A 187 -21.43 8.00 2.78
N VAL A 188 -22.44 7.71 3.59
CA VAL A 188 -23.02 6.37 3.73
C VAL A 188 -24.52 6.43 3.48
N SER A 189 -25.04 5.40 2.82
CA SER A 189 -26.47 5.26 2.52
C SER A 189 -26.93 3.87 2.90
N PHE A 190 -28.10 3.75 3.49
CA PHE A 190 -28.61 2.47 3.98
C PHE A 190 -30.00 2.17 3.41
N LYS A 191 -30.14 1.02 2.79
CA LYS A 191 -31.47 0.49 2.40
C LYS A 191 -32.25 0.11 3.64
N MET A 192 -33.50 0.52 3.68
CA MET A 192 -34.39 0.20 4.78
C MET A 192 -35.26 -1.04 4.43
N PRO A 193 -35.61 -1.90 5.42
CA PRO A 193 -35.17 -1.87 6.80
C PRO A 193 -33.69 -2.25 6.94
N LEU A 194 -33.03 -1.67 7.96
CA LEU A 194 -31.64 -2.03 8.28
C LEU A 194 -31.57 -3.47 8.79
N VAL A 195 -30.70 -4.26 8.19
CA VAL A 195 -30.39 -5.63 8.61
C VAL A 195 -28.90 -5.78 8.84
N GLU A 196 -28.51 -6.71 9.70
CA GLU A 196 -27.10 -7.02 9.94
C GLU A 196 -26.45 -7.53 8.64
N GLY A 197 -25.20 -7.09 8.39
CA GLY A 197 -24.48 -7.38 7.14
C GLY A 197 -24.79 -6.40 5.99
N ASN A 198 -25.85 -5.58 6.06
CA ASN A 198 -26.16 -4.57 5.06
C ASN A 198 -26.05 -3.13 5.61
N THR A 199 -24.97 -2.87 6.33
CA THR A 199 -24.68 -1.62 7.02
C THR A 199 -23.37 -0.96 6.55
N GLN A 200 -22.88 -1.35 5.37
CA GLN A 200 -21.59 -0.89 4.81
C GLN A 200 -20.41 -1.06 5.78
N GLY A 201 -20.40 -2.17 6.52
CA GLY A 201 -19.36 -2.51 7.49
C GLY A 201 -19.47 -1.83 8.85
N LEU A 202 -20.50 -1.01 9.08
CA LEU A 202 -20.76 -0.40 10.39
C LEU A 202 -21.56 -1.37 11.29
N PRO A 203 -21.35 -1.34 12.62
CA PRO A 203 -22.20 -2.05 13.54
C PRO A 203 -23.67 -1.60 13.40
N LEU A 204 -24.61 -2.56 13.41
CA LEU A 204 -26.03 -2.28 13.21
C LEU A 204 -26.57 -1.16 14.14
N PRO A 205 -26.26 -1.11 15.46
CA PRO A 205 -26.72 -0.03 16.33
C PRO A 205 -26.21 1.35 15.92
N VAL A 206 -24.98 1.41 15.34
CA VAL A 206 -24.39 2.67 14.83
C VAL A 206 -25.13 3.12 13.58
N ALA A 207 -25.35 2.23 12.62
CA ALA A 207 -26.11 2.52 11.42
C ALA A 207 -27.56 2.96 11.75
N GLN A 208 -28.21 2.31 12.70
CA GLN A 208 -29.54 2.70 13.19
C GLN A 208 -29.56 4.12 13.80
N ALA A 209 -28.54 4.48 14.59
CA ALA A 209 -28.42 5.82 15.13
C ALA A 209 -28.23 6.87 14.02
N MET A 210 -27.39 6.57 13.01
CA MET A 210 -27.15 7.47 11.88
C MET A 210 -28.43 7.79 11.09
N THR A 211 -29.30 6.80 10.90
CA THR A 211 -30.56 7.01 10.15
C THR A 211 -31.56 7.88 10.93
N LYS A 212 -31.56 7.83 12.27
CA LYS A 212 -32.49 8.55 13.13
C LYS A 212 -32.09 10.00 13.42
N LEU A 213 -30.78 10.30 13.36
CA LEU A 213 -30.28 11.64 13.66
C LEU A 213 -30.62 12.63 12.53
N PRO A 214 -30.99 13.88 12.83
CA PRO A 214 -31.06 14.94 11.83
C PRO A 214 -29.65 15.40 11.40
N ALA A 215 -29.56 16.18 10.32
CA ALA A 215 -28.33 16.91 9.99
C ALA A 215 -27.94 17.85 11.17
N GLY A 216 -26.67 17.88 11.53
CA GLY A 216 -26.14 18.55 12.71
C GLY A 216 -26.35 17.79 14.02
N GLY A 217 -27.15 16.72 14.03
CA GLY A 217 -27.50 15.95 15.23
C GLY A 217 -26.34 15.09 15.74
N VAL A 218 -26.28 14.95 17.07
CA VAL A 218 -25.35 14.07 17.80
C VAL A 218 -26.18 13.10 18.64
N THR A 219 -25.69 11.87 18.80
CA THR A 219 -26.34 10.89 19.69
C THR A 219 -26.38 11.42 21.12
N ALA A 220 -27.55 11.35 21.75
CA ALA A 220 -27.73 11.79 23.16
C ALA A 220 -26.97 10.91 24.14
N ASP A 221 -26.91 9.61 23.82
CA ASP A 221 -26.24 8.59 24.61
C ASP A 221 -25.19 7.87 23.74
N SER A 222 -24.21 7.25 24.40
CA SER A 222 -23.22 6.42 23.70
C SER A 222 -23.80 5.06 23.33
N ILE A 223 -23.42 4.57 22.14
CA ILE A 223 -23.86 3.30 21.55
C ILE A 223 -22.86 2.20 21.97
N PRO A 224 -23.31 1.10 22.58
CA PRO A 224 -22.43 -0.02 22.88
C PRO A 224 -21.99 -0.76 21.60
N LEU A 225 -20.68 -1.09 21.52
CA LEU A 225 -20.08 -1.80 20.37
C LEU A 225 -19.61 -3.22 20.71
N GLY A 226 -19.81 -3.70 21.91
CA GLY A 226 -19.19 -4.93 22.43
C GLY A 226 -17.83 -4.64 23.11
N ASN A 227 -17.34 -5.63 23.85
CA ASN A 227 -16.06 -5.56 24.60
C ASN A 227 -15.90 -4.27 25.47
N GLY A 228 -17.01 -3.67 25.90
CA GLY A 228 -17.02 -2.43 26.68
C GLY A 228 -16.88 -1.15 25.85
N ALA A 229 -16.46 -1.23 24.59
CA ALA A 229 -16.31 -0.07 23.71
C ALA A 229 -17.65 0.64 23.43
N ARG A 230 -17.58 1.94 23.19
CA ARG A 230 -18.74 2.81 22.95
C ARG A 230 -18.50 3.71 21.76
N ALA A 231 -19.57 3.96 21.00
CA ALA A 231 -19.56 4.95 19.91
C ALA A 231 -20.45 6.15 20.23
N ILE A 232 -20.02 7.31 19.74
CA ILE A 232 -20.82 8.56 19.69
C ILE A 232 -20.81 8.98 18.23
N VAL A 233 -21.98 9.33 17.69
CA VAL A 233 -22.16 9.66 16.27
C VAL A 233 -22.68 11.07 16.12
N LYS A 234 -22.17 11.80 15.14
CA LYS A 234 -22.68 13.08 14.64
C LYS A 234 -22.99 12.96 13.15
N ILE A 235 -24.05 13.59 12.70
CA ILE A 235 -24.36 13.73 11.28
C ILE A 235 -24.06 15.17 10.86
N ASP A 236 -23.05 15.36 10.02
CA ASP A 236 -22.73 16.70 9.51
C ASP A 236 -23.74 17.17 8.46
N ALA A 237 -24.16 16.28 7.56
CA ALA A 237 -25.09 16.59 6.47
C ALA A 237 -25.91 15.37 6.02
N LYS A 238 -27.03 15.64 5.37
CA LYS A 238 -27.87 14.65 4.67
C LYS A 238 -28.18 15.17 3.26
N ARG A 239 -28.29 14.27 2.30
CA ARG A 239 -28.73 14.57 0.93
C ARG A 239 -29.35 13.35 0.27
N PRO A 240 -30.08 13.50 -0.86
CA PRO A 240 -30.47 12.36 -1.68
C PRO A 240 -29.25 11.56 -2.09
N THR A 241 -29.38 10.22 -2.07
CA THR A 241 -28.29 9.32 -2.42
C THR A 241 -27.81 9.58 -3.85
N GLN A 242 -26.52 9.82 -4.02
CA GLN A 242 -25.87 9.96 -5.31
C GLN A 242 -25.36 8.60 -5.78
N VAL A 243 -25.98 8.08 -6.83
CA VAL A 243 -25.58 6.83 -7.47
C VAL A 243 -24.64 7.15 -8.63
N PRO A 244 -23.34 6.78 -8.55
CA PRO A 244 -22.43 6.95 -9.67
C PRO A 244 -22.94 6.19 -10.89
N ALA A 245 -22.84 6.78 -12.09
CA ALA A 245 -23.17 6.08 -13.31
C ALA A 245 -22.30 4.83 -13.48
N TYR A 246 -22.86 3.78 -14.08
CA TYR A 246 -22.15 2.53 -14.31
C TYR A 246 -20.81 2.72 -15.01
N ASP A 247 -20.79 3.55 -16.07
CA ASP A 247 -19.57 3.82 -16.85
C ASP A 247 -18.44 4.43 -16.02
N THR A 248 -18.80 5.19 -14.98
CA THR A 248 -17.81 5.78 -14.05
C THR A 248 -17.32 4.78 -13.02
N ALA A 249 -18.21 3.90 -12.54
CA ALA A 249 -17.91 2.97 -11.45
C ALA A 249 -17.25 1.66 -11.91
N GLN A 250 -17.52 1.24 -13.16
CA GLN A 250 -17.15 -0.09 -13.67
C GLN A 250 -15.65 -0.41 -13.57
N SER A 251 -14.76 0.55 -13.83
CA SER A 251 -13.32 0.33 -13.78
C SER A 251 -12.84 0.01 -12.36
N THR A 252 -13.34 0.76 -11.38
CA THR A 252 -13.01 0.54 -9.95
C THR A 252 -13.56 -0.79 -9.46
N ILE A 253 -14.81 -1.11 -9.82
CA ILE A 253 -15.43 -2.40 -9.45
C ILE A 253 -14.64 -3.56 -10.07
N ARG A 254 -14.24 -3.45 -11.33
CA ARG A 254 -13.43 -4.46 -12.00
C ARG A 254 -12.10 -4.68 -11.29
N GLN A 255 -11.40 -3.62 -10.93
CA GLN A 255 -10.13 -3.71 -10.18
C GLN A 255 -10.33 -4.39 -8.83
N GLN A 256 -11.39 -4.08 -8.10
CA GLN A 256 -11.71 -4.74 -6.83
C GLN A 256 -11.98 -6.23 -7.01
N LEU A 257 -12.78 -6.61 -8.01
CA LEU A 257 -13.07 -8.01 -8.31
C LEU A 257 -11.82 -8.77 -8.77
N GLN A 258 -10.93 -8.14 -9.55
CA GLN A 258 -9.64 -8.72 -9.94
C GLN A 258 -8.73 -8.95 -8.75
N ALA A 259 -8.67 -8.00 -7.80
CA ALA A 259 -7.90 -8.17 -6.57
C ALA A 259 -8.41 -9.34 -5.72
N LEU A 260 -9.74 -9.46 -5.56
CA LEU A 260 -10.37 -10.59 -4.87
C LEU A 260 -10.12 -11.93 -5.59
N ALA A 261 -10.20 -11.95 -6.90
CA ALA A 261 -9.90 -13.15 -7.69
C ALA A 261 -8.43 -13.59 -7.54
N PHE A 262 -7.52 -12.63 -7.50
CA PHE A 262 -6.09 -12.88 -7.26
C PHE A 262 -5.84 -13.41 -5.84
N GLU A 263 -6.44 -12.79 -4.84
CA GLU A 263 -6.34 -13.24 -3.44
C GLU A 263 -6.86 -14.69 -3.28
N LYS A 264 -8.03 -14.98 -3.87
CA LYS A 264 -8.62 -16.31 -3.86
C LYS A 264 -7.71 -17.33 -4.53
N ALA A 265 -7.20 -17.04 -5.73
CA ALA A 265 -6.30 -17.94 -6.45
C ALA A 265 -4.99 -18.17 -5.67
N THR A 266 -4.49 -17.14 -4.98
CA THR A 266 -3.31 -17.27 -4.11
C THR A 266 -3.59 -18.19 -2.92
N ALA A 267 -4.73 -18.00 -2.26
CA ALA A 267 -5.14 -18.85 -1.14
C ALA A 267 -5.35 -20.31 -1.55
N GLU A 268 -5.94 -20.55 -2.72
CA GLU A 268 -6.13 -21.89 -3.30
C GLU A 268 -4.79 -22.56 -3.60
N LEU A 269 -3.83 -21.84 -4.22
CA LEU A 269 -2.49 -22.36 -4.48
C LEU A 269 -1.77 -22.74 -3.19
N VAL A 270 -1.73 -21.82 -2.21
CA VAL A 270 -1.06 -22.07 -0.93
C VAL A 270 -1.76 -23.19 -0.15
N GLY A 271 -3.10 -23.21 -0.16
CA GLY A 271 -3.89 -24.27 0.46
C GLY A 271 -3.65 -25.65 -0.15
N GLY A 272 -3.40 -25.71 -1.47
CA GLY A 272 -2.96 -26.93 -2.16
C GLY A 272 -1.59 -27.40 -1.64
N LEU A 273 -0.60 -26.51 -1.63
CA LEU A 273 0.75 -26.81 -1.15
C LEU A 273 0.77 -27.28 0.30
N LEU A 274 -0.09 -26.68 1.15
CA LEU A 274 -0.19 -27.06 2.57
C LEU A 274 -0.77 -28.47 2.78
N LYS A 275 -1.69 -28.91 1.93
CA LYS A 275 -2.27 -30.27 2.02
C LYS A 275 -1.26 -31.38 1.77
N ASP A 276 -0.30 -31.10 0.89
CA ASP A 276 0.72 -32.09 0.49
C ASP A 276 2.00 -31.99 1.35
N ALA A 277 2.06 -31.00 2.27
CA ALA A 277 3.23 -30.74 3.09
C ALA A 277 3.20 -31.56 4.39
N LYS A 278 4.33 -32.21 4.73
CA LYS A 278 4.57 -32.73 6.08
C LYS A 278 5.17 -31.60 6.93
N ILE A 279 4.35 -31.04 7.83
CA ILE A 279 4.74 -29.93 8.71
C ILE A 279 4.92 -30.47 10.14
N GLU A 280 6.11 -30.32 10.69
CA GLU A 280 6.41 -30.60 12.10
C GLU A 280 6.61 -29.28 12.83
N GLN A 281 5.89 -29.07 13.93
CA GLN A 281 5.97 -27.86 14.78
C GLN A 281 6.40 -28.25 16.18
N GLN A 282 7.22 -27.41 16.82
CA GLN A 282 7.63 -27.54 18.23
C GLN A 282 6.64 -26.81 19.12
#